data_aa62bb278820054df438b01523708fd9
#
_entry.id   aa62bb278820054df438b01523708fd9
#
_cell.length_a   1.000
_cell.length_b   1.000
_cell.length_c   1.000
_cell.angle_alpha   90.00
_cell.angle_beta   90.00
_cell.angle_gamma   90.00
#
_symmetry.space_group_name_H-M   'P 1'
#
loop_
_entity.id
_entity.type
_entity.pdbx_description
1 polymer ?
#
loop_
_entity_poly.entity_id
_entity_poly.type
_entity_poly.pdbx_seq_one_letter_code
_entity_poly.pdbx_strand_id
1 'polypeptide(L)'
;MAEQQGPEPAHERAAAGAVGASPAGMPGAVGVDAGGADQATEGAGRPEPGARVAPAFDDRHPPEQELLDDCVHCGFCLPTCPTYLLWGEEMDSPRGRIYLMGLGLEGEPMNDEMVRHFDQCLGCMACVTACPSGVQYDKLIEATRQQVERRWPRSRRDRAFRGLVFALFPYPGRLRWLRGPVRLYQRSGAGRLLRGARLLPRRLRTMERLLPDLPPAAPVAELTPAAGARRARVGMLTGCVQRVFFPQVNAATARVLAAEGCEVAAPRRQGCCGALSLHAGREAEAAGFARRLIAAFDDAAVDAVVVNAAGCGSAMKGYGHLLRDDPAWAARAAAFAAKVRDLSELLSELGPVAERHPLPLAVAYHDACHLGHAQQITAQPREQLGAIPGVELREIEEAEICCGSAGIYNLVEPEPAQELGDRKAAKLLATGADLLATANPGCLLQLRASLARRGARLPMAHVAEVLDASIRGLAVDALGVERPGAVAPRR
;
A
#
# COMPACT_ATOMS: atom_id res chain seq x y z
N MET A 1 -4.28 -33.24 -56.97
CA MET A 1 -3.97 -32.37 -58.11
C MET A 1 -4.41 -30.97 -57.79
N ALA A 2 -3.49 -30.03 -58.01
CA ALA A 2 -3.58 -28.57 -57.94
C ALA A 2 -3.49 -27.93 -56.54
N GLU A 3 -2.22 -27.64 -56.21
CA GLU A 3 -1.76 -26.57 -55.34
C GLU A 3 -2.21 -25.20 -55.84
N GLN A 4 -2.61 -24.32 -54.94
CA GLN A 4 -2.58 -22.88 -55.20
C GLN A 4 -1.86 -22.17 -54.04
N GLN A 5 -0.65 -21.74 -54.34
CA GLN A 5 0.18 -20.82 -53.53
C GLN A 5 -0.40 -19.40 -53.69
N GLY A 6 -0.60 -18.69 -52.60
CA GLY A 6 -0.90 -17.28 -52.57
C GLY A 6 0.33 -16.49 -52.03
N PRO A 7 0.56 -15.22 -52.39
CA PRO A 7 1.86 -14.55 -52.36
C PRO A 7 2.24 -13.94 -51.01
N GLU A 8 3.55 -13.97 -50.74
CA GLU A 8 4.24 -13.20 -49.68
C GLU A 8 4.10 -11.67 -49.87
N PRO A 9 4.04 -10.88 -48.80
CA PRO A 9 4.25 -9.42 -48.86
C PRO A 9 5.72 -9.06 -48.69
N ALA A 10 6.19 -8.19 -49.58
CA ALA A 10 7.52 -7.65 -49.72
C ALA A 10 7.99 -6.81 -48.53
N HIS A 11 9.26 -7.03 -48.15
CA HIS A 11 10.03 -6.14 -47.29
C HIS A 11 10.44 -4.87 -48.06
N GLU A 12 9.93 -3.73 -47.61
CA GLU A 12 10.42 -2.41 -48.05
C GLU A 12 11.42 -1.86 -47.03
N ARG A 13 12.67 -1.78 -47.45
CA ARG A 13 13.76 -1.09 -46.73
C ARG A 13 13.65 0.41 -47.04
N ALA A 14 13.46 1.22 -46.00
CA ALA A 14 13.66 2.65 -46.10
C ALA A 14 14.92 3.06 -45.35
N ALA A 15 15.73 3.85 -46.05
CA ALA A 15 17.09 4.27 -45.73
C ALA A 15 17.16 5.36 -44.66
N ALA A 16 18.32 5.40 -44.00
CA ALA A 16 18.77 6.38 -43.03
C ALA A 16 18.74 7.83 -43.56
N GLY A 17 18.20 8.74 -42.75
CA GLY A 17 18.38 10.19 -42.85
C GLY A 17 18.74 10.76 -41.50
N ALA A 18 20.03 11.05 -41.29
CA ALA A 18 20.54 11.77 -40.13
C ALA A 18 20.22 13.24 -40.26
N VAL A 19 19.48 13.79 -39.30
CA VAL A 19 19.46 15.25 -39.06
C VAL A 19 19.66 15.48 -37.57
N GLY A 20 20.80 16.08 -37.23
CA GLY A 20 21.13 16.50 -35.89
C GLY A 20 20.25 17.70 -35.45
N ALA A 21 19.72 17.59 -34.23
CA ALA A 21 19.20 18.70 -33.49
C ALA A 21 19.77 18.63 -32.06
N SER A 22 20.63 19.58 -31.74
CA SER A 22 21.08 19.87 -30.37
C SER A 22 19.86 20.27 -29.51
N PRO A 23 19.72 19.78 -28.29
CA PRO A 23 18.76 20.31 -27.34
C PRO A 23 19.31 21.61 -26.72
N ALA A 24 18.51 22.65 -26.80
CA ALA A 24 18.73 23.94 -26.16
C ALA A 24 18.64 23.86 -24.64
N GLY A 25 19.56 24.53 -23.97
CA GLY A 25 19.51 25.23 -22.71
C GLY A 25 18.67 24.64 -21.56
N MET A 26 19.32 23.98 -20.62
CA MET A 26 18.80 23.84 -19.24
C MET A 26 18.90 25.19 -18.52
N PRO A 27 17.86 25.64 -17.79
CA PRO A 27 17.98 26.80 -16.92
C PRO A 27 18.82 26.45 -15.69
N GLY A 28 19.64 27.41 -15.27
CA GLY A 28 20.68 27.32 -14.29
C GLY A 28 20.32 26.70 -12.94
N ALA A 29 21.29 25.98 -12.42
CA ALA A 29 21.35 25.51 -11.05
C ALA A 29 21.23 26.69 -10.08
N VAL A 30 20.16 26.72 -9.29
CA VAL A 30 20.05 27.59 -8.13
C VAL A 30 20.97 26.99 -7.07
N GLY A 31 22.03 27.74 -6.73
CA GLY A 31 22.95 27.37 -5.66
C GLY A 31 22.17 27.22 -4.35
N VAL A 32 22.20 26.02 -3.77
CA VAL A 32 21.73 25.75 -2.41
C VAL A 32 22.92 25.96 -1.50
N ASP A 33 22.85 27.00 -0.69
CA ASP A 33 23.81 27.27 0.37
C ASP A 33 23.95 26.04 1.27
N ALA A 34 25.15 25.48 1.30
CA ALA A 34 25.58 24.46 2.25
C ALA A 34 25.88 25.12 3.61
N GLY A 35 24.82 25.40 4.35
CA GLY A 35 24.90 25.96 5.70
C GLY A 35 24.04 25.15 6.66
N GLY A 36 24.67 24.26 7.46
CA GLY A 36 24.02 23.71 8.65
C GLY A 36 23.88 22.19 8.73
N ALA A 37 24.95 21.44 8.51
CA ALA A 37 25.03 20.05 8.90
C ALA A 37 26.25 19.85 9.79
N ASP A 38 26.16 20.32 11.04
CA ASP A 38 27.13 19.93 12.06
C ASP A 38 26.39 19.79 13.40
N GLN A 39 25.78 18.61 13.60
CA GLN A 39 25.59 18.02 14.91
C GLN A 39 25.80 16.51 14.73
N ALA A 40 27.08 16.17 14.66
CA ALA A 40 27.58 14.82 14.75
C ALA A 40 27.01 14.16 16.02
N THR A 41 26.39 13.00 15.84
CA THR A 41 26.08 12.05 16.91
C THR A 41 27.41 11.45 17.41
N GLU A 42 28.06 12.09 18.35
CA GLU A 42 29.07 11.45 19.19
C GLU A 42 28.37 10.35 20.00
N GLY A 43 28.78 9.09 19.80
CA GLY A 43 28.36 8.00 20.68
C GLY A 43 28.26 6.61 20.11
N ALA A 44 28.89 6.30 18.97
CA ALA A 44 29.21 4.93 18.62
C ALA A 44 30.73 4.79 18.68
N GLY A 45 31.25 4.09 19.70
CA GLY A 45 32.67 3.83 19.84
C GLY A 45 33.21 3.17 18.57
N ARG A 46 34.31 3.71 18.00
CA ARG A 46 35.07 3.05 16.93
C ARG A 46 35.42 1.65 17.41
N PRO A 47 35.19 0.60 16.58
CA PRO A 47 35.65 -0.73 16.92
C PRO A 47 37.18 -0.74 17.06
N GLU A 48 37.68 -1.48 18.03
CA GLU A 48 39.11 -1.65 18.25
C GLU A 48 39.79 -2.24 17.00
N PRO A 49 41.04 -1.84 16.67
CA PRO A 49 41.79 -2.39 15.56
C PRO A 49 42.00 -3.88 15.78
N GLY A 50 41.35 -4.75 14.98
CA GLY A 50 41.47 -6.20 15.05
C GLY A 50 40.22 -6.98 15.42
N ALA A 51 39.15 -6.34 15.86
CA ALA A 51 37.82 -6.97 16.01
C ALA A 51 37.29 -7.33 14.60
N ARG A 52 36.98 -8.59 14.32
CA ARG A 52 36.26 -8.97 13.10
C ARG A 52 34.92 -8.29 13.14
N VAL A 53 34.73 -7.35 12.23
CA VAL A 53 33.42 -6.69 12.07
C VAL A 53 32.45 -7.77 11.60
N ALA A 54 31.33 -7.93 12.30
CA ALA A 54 30.33 -8.93 11.95
C ALA A 54 29.75 -8.63 10.56
N PRO A 55 29.52 -9.65 9.71
CA PRO A 55 28.95 -9.47 8.38
C PRO A 55 27.57 -8.80 8.48
N ALA A 56 27.12 -8.17 7.41
CA ALA A 56 25.82 -7.45 7.40
C ALA A 56 24.64 -8.36 7.76
N PHE A 57 24.68 -9.61 7.30
CA PHE A 57 23.58 -10.56 7.46
C PHE A 57 24.00 -11.75 8.33
N ASP A 58 23.05 -12.30 9.08
CA ASP A 58 23.19 -13.57 9.79
C ASP A 58 22.57 -14.71 8.97
N ASP A 59 22.73 -15.95 9.43
CA ASP A 59 22.28 -17.17 8.73
C ASP A 59 20.75 -17.34 8.76
N ARG A 60 20.01 -16.48 9.46
CA ARG A 60 18.57 -16.58 9.56
C ARG A 60 17.88 -15.76 8.49
N HIS A 61 17.43 -16.37 7.42
CA HIS A 61 16.73 -15.76 6.30
C HIS A 61 17.44 -14.51 5.75
N PRO A 62 18.72 -14.60 5.34
CA PRO A 62 19.35 -13.55 4.58
C PRO A 62 18.67 -13.41 3.21
N PRO A 63 18.90 -12.32 2.47
CA PRO A 63 18.55 -12.28 1.06
C PRO A 63 19.15 -13.47 0.32
N GLU A 64 18.34 -14.17 -0.48
CA GLU A 64 18.77 -15.36 -1.21
C GLU A 64 19.63 -14.97 -2.42
N GLN A 65 20.85 -15.52 -2.53
CA GLN A 65 21.78 -15.21 -3.62
C GLN A 65 21.16 -15.48 -5.00
N GLU A 66 20.45 -16.59 -5.16
CA GLU A 66 19.80 -16.97 -6.42
C GLU A 66 18.83 -15.87 -6.90
N LEU A 67 18.08 -15.24 -5.98
CA LEU A 67 17.16 -14.15 -6.31
C LEU A 67 17.88 -12.83 -6.64
N LEU A 68 19.08 -12.60 -6.10
CA LEU A 68 19.93 -11.47 -6.48
C LEU A 68 20.46 -11.65 -7.90
N ASP A 69 20.89 -12.87 -8.25
CA ASP A 69 21.53 -13.21 -9.53
C ASP A 69 20.55 -13.07 -10.72
N ASP A 70 19.22 -13.09 -10.47
CA ASP A 70 18.21 -12.76 -11.47
C ASP A 70 18.34 -11.32 -12.00
N CYS A 71 19.04 -10.43 -11.28
CA CYS A 71 19.16 -9.03 -11.64
C CYS A 71 20.31 -8.78 -12.62
N VAL A 72 19.98 -8.49 -13.88
CA VAL A 72 20.94 -8.15 -14.94
C VAL A 72 21.26 -6.64 -15.02
N HIS A 73 20.92 -5.86 -14.02
CA HIS A 73 21.17 -4.42 -13.90
C HIS A 73 20.69 -3.56 -15.10
N CYS A 74 19.70 -3.99 -15.87
CA CYS A 74 19.22 -3.33 -17.09
C CYS A 74 18.62 -1.92 -16.89
N GLY A 75 18.13 -1.59 -15.68
CA GLY A 75 17.61 -0.28 -15.34
C GLY A 75 16.11 -0.04 -15.61
N PHE A 76 15.35 -1.01 -16.12
CA PHE A 76 13.90 -0.86 -16.35
C PHE A 76 13.11 -0.53 -15.08
N CYS A 77 13.62 -0.85 -13.90
CA CYS A 77 13.03 -0.52 -12.61
C CYS A 77 13.23 0.94 -12.17
N LEU A 78 14.13 1.70 -12.80
CA LEU A 78 14.47 3.07 -12.38
C LEU A 78 13.29 4.04 -12.54
N PRO A 79 12.62 4.15 -13.71
CA PRO A 79 11.53 5.11 -13.90
C PRO A 79 10.29 4.80 -13.07
N THR A 80 10.15 3.58 -12.54
CA THR A 80 9.01 3.20 -11.68
C THR A 80 9.31 3.32 -10.18
N CYS A 81 10.58 3.55 -9.82
CA CYS A 81 10.99 3.63 -8.42
C CYS A 81 10.75 5.01 -7.83
N PRO A 82 9.85 5.17 -6.82
CA PRO A 82 9.54 6.47 -6.24
C PRO A 82 10.77 7.17 -5.64
N THR A 83 11.66 6.44 -4.99
CA THR A 83 12.85 7.01 -4.36
C THR A 83 13.91 7.44 -5.38
N TYR A 84 14.07 6.69 -6.45
CA TYR A 84 14.91 7.11 -7.56
C TYR A 84 14.37 8.36 -8.27
N LEU A 85 13.05 8.44 -8.46
CA LEU A 85 12.39 9.63 -9.03
C LEU A 85 12.53 10.89 -8.17
N LEU A 86 12.63 10.74 -6.84
CA LEU A 86 12.82 11.85 -5.92
C LEU A 86 14.26 12.36 -5.90
N TRP A 87 15.24 11.46 -5.92
CA TRP A 87 16.62 11.83 -5.58
C TRP A 87 17.63 11.59 -6.71
N GLY A 88 17.31 10.77 -7.72
CA GLY A 88 18.24 10.42 -8.78
C GLY A 88 19.45 9.61 -8.29
N GLU A 89 19.43 9.14 -7.04
CA GLU A 89 20.52 8.42 -6.40
C GLU A 89 20.43 6.93 -6.75
N GLU A 90 21.52 6.38 -7.32
CA GLU A 90 21.53 5.00 -7.80
C GLU A 90 21.27 3.99 -6.67
N MET A 91 21.85 4.20 -5.48
CA MET A 91 21.65 3.30 -4.34
C MET A 91 20.24 3.37 -3.75
N ASP A 92 19.45 4.38 -4.10
CA ASP A 92 18.02 4.47 -3.78
C ASP A 92 17.12 3.83 -4.83
N SER A 93 17.71 3.20 -5.86
CA SER A 93 17.01 2.40 -6.87
C SER A 93 16.90 0.93 -6.44
N PRO A 94 16.01 0.13 -7.06
CA PRO A 94 15.93 -1.31 -6.78
C PRO A 94 17.22 -2.05 -7.10
N ARG A 95 17.83 -1.80 -8.26
CA ARG A 95 19.09 -2.46 -8.64
C ARG A 95 20.26 -2.02 -7.76
N GLY A 96 20.32 -0.75 -7.34
CA GLY A 96 21.33 -0.26 -6.41
C GLY A 96 21.20 -0.93 -5.04
N ARG A 97 19.96 -1.11 -4.54
CA ARG A 97 19.72 -1.86 -3.30
C ARG A 97 20.07 -3.34 -3.44
N ILE A 98 19.82 -3.98 -4.58
CA ILE A 98 20.27 -5.36 -4.86
C ILE A 98 21.79 -5.44 -4.80
N TYR A 99 22.49 -4.47 -5.38
CA TYR A 99 23.97 -4.38 -5.29
C TYR A 99 24.42 -4.30 -3.81
N LEU A 100 23.79 -3.44 -3.00
CA LEU A 100 24.10 -3.35 -1.56
C LEU A 100 23.80 -4.65 -0.80
N MET A 101 22.76 -5.40 -1.19
CA MET A 101 22.46 -6.72 -0.63
C MET A 101 23.57 -7.72 -0.97
N GLY A 102 24.07 -7.70 -2.21
CA GLY A 102 25.20 -8.52 -2.66
C GLY A 102 26.45 -8.26 -1.82
N LEU A 103 26.86 -7.00 -1.64
CA LEU A 103 27.98 -6.63 -0.76
C LEU A 103 27.80 -7.19 0.66
N GLY A 104 26.58 -7.12 1.21
CA GLY A 104 26.27 -7.67 2.53
C GLY A 104 26.42 -9.20 2.60
N LEU A 105 26.09 -9.94 1.54
CA LEU A 105 26.28 -11.39 1.43
C LEU A 105 27.77 -11.76 1.24
N GLU A 106 28.54 -10.93 0.56
CA GLU A 106 29.99 -11.08 0.42
C GLU A 106 30.77 -10.83 1.72
N GLY A 107 30.05 -10.38 2.78
CA GLY A 107 30.63 -10.23 4.11
C GLY A 107 30.95 -8.78 4.50
N GLU A 108 30.60 -7.79 3.67
CA GLU A 108 30.71 -6.40 4.07
C GLU A 108 29.81 -6.12 5.29
N PRO A 109 30.29 -5.32 6.26
CA PRO A 109 29.53 -5.02 7.45
C PRO A 109 28.35 -4.08 7.15
N MET A 110 27.23 -4.27 7.85
CA MET A 110 26.13 -3.32 7.82
C MET A 110 26.60 -1.95 8.36
N ASN A 111 26.31 -0.89 7.62
CA ASN A 111 26.67 0.48 7.97
C ASN A 111 25.48 1.43 7.83
N ASP A 112 25.64 2.67 8.30
CA ASP A 112 24.57 3.70 8.27
C ASP A 112 24.04 3.97 6.86
N GLU A 113 24.93 3.93 5.86
CA GLU A 113 24.59 4.23 4.48
C GLU A 113 23.72 3.11 3.88
N MET A 114 24.13 1.85 4.03
CA MET A 114 23.32 0.69 3.59
C MET A 114 21.94 0.70 4.24
N VAL A 115 21.88 0.91 5.56
CA VAL A 115 20.62 0.93 6.31
C VAL A 115 19.73 2.07 5.86
N ARG A 116 20.29 3.26 5.59
CA ARG A 116 19.57 4.40 5.06
C ARG A 116 18.89 4.05 3.74
N HIS A 117 19.60 3.46 2.79
CA HIS A 117 19.03 3.08 1.49
C HIS A 117 17.96 2.00 1.62
N PHE A 118 18.12 1.01 2.51
CA PHE A 118 17.12 -0.02 2.76
C PHE A 118 15.86 0.53 3.46
N ASP A 119 16.03 1.44 4.41
CA ASP A 119 14.90 2.09 5.12
C ASP A 119 14.12 3.05 4.19
N GLN A 120 14.80 3.71 3.26
CA GLN A 120 14.18 4.62 2.28
C GLN A 120 13.34 3.91 1.22
N CYS A 121 13.51 2.61 1.02
CA CYS A 121 12.61 1.86 0.12
C CYS A 121 11.17 1.89 0.64
N LEU A 122 10.20 2.22 -0.20
CA LEU A 122 8.78 2.18 0.16
C LEU A 122 8.22 0.74 0.23
N GLY A 123 8.86 -0.22 -0.44
CA GLY A 123 8.29 -1.56 -0.60
C GLY A 123 7.01 -1.56 -1.44
N CYS A 124 6.92 -0.67 -2.42
CA CYS A 124 5.72 -0.51 -3.27
C CYS A 124 5.59 -1.56 -4.37
N MET A 125 6.63 -2.32 -4.64
CA MET A 125 6.72 -3.42 -5.62
C MET A 125 6.56 -2.99 -7.09
N ALA A 126 6.61 -1.69 -7.42
CA ALA A 126 6.55 -1.23 -8.81
C ALA A 126 7.73 -1.75 -9.66
N CYS A 127 8.88 -1.98 -9.04
CA CYS A 127 10.03 -2.60 -9.68
C CYS A 127 9.82 -4.08 -10.05
N VAL A 128 8.94 -4.80 -9.36
CA VAL A 128 8.63 -6.21 -9.66
C VAL A 128 7.89 -6.30 -10.99
N THR A 129 6.84 -5.49 -11.18
CA THR A 129 6.07 -5.49 -12.43
C THR A 129 6.83 -4.88 -13.61
N ALA A 130 7.81 -4.02 -13.35
CA ALA A 130 8.65 -3.41 -14.38
C ALA A 130 9.84 -4.29 -14.80
N CYS A 131 10.15 -5.36 -14.07
CA CYS A 131 11.34 -6.17 -14.29
C CYS A 131 11.12 -7.23 -15.37
N PRO A 132 11.82 -7.15 -16.53
CA PRO A 132 11.70 -8.18 -17.56
C PRO A 132 12.36 -9.51 -17.17
N SER A 133 13.32 -9.49 -16.22
CA SER A 133 13.98 -10.69 -15.69
C SER A 133 13.21 -11.39 -14.58
N GLY A 134 12.10 -10.81 -14.12
CA GLY A 134 11.24 -11.41 -13.09
C GLY A 134 11.83 -11.42 -11.68
N VAL A 135 12.75 -10.50 -11.37
CA VAL A 135 13.37 -10.40 -10.04
C VAL A 135 12.30 -10.29 -8.94
N GLN A 136 12.35 -11.20 -7.97
CA GLN A 136 11.44 -11.24 -6.82
C GLN A 136 11.90 -10.26 -5.72
N TYR A 137 11.91 -8.98 -6.05
CA TYR A 137 12.43 -7.92 -5.17
C TYR A 137 11.66 -7.82 -3.84
N ASP A 138 10.41 -8.20 -3.81
CA ASP A 138 9.58 -8.29 -2.60
C ASP A 138 10.24 -9.18 -1.54
N LYS A 139 10.69 -10.37 -1.91
CA LYS A 139 11.38 -11.31 -1.02
C LYS A 139 12.74 -10.78 -0.59
N LEU A 140 13.49 -10.18 -1.50
CA LEU A 140 14.81 -9.62 -1.22
C LEU A 140 14.72 -8.48 -0.18
N ILE A 141 13.84 -7.52 -0.38
CA ILE A 141 13.72 -6.37 0.54
C ILE A 141 13.10 -6.75 1.89
N GLU A 142 12.18 -7.72 1.92
CA GLU A 142 11.62 -8.22 3.18
C GLU A 142 12.68 -8.96 4.00
N ALA A 143 13.47 -9.85 3.40
CA ALA A 143 14.59 -10.52 4.04
C ALA A 143 15.64 -9.51 4.56
N THR A 144 16.01 -8.53 3.74
CA THR A 144 16.96 -7.47 4.12
C THR A 144 16.45 -6.67 5.32
N ARG A 145 15.18 -6.28 5.35
CA ARG A 145 14.60 -5.53 6.48
C ARG A 145 14.58 -6.34 7.77
N GLN A 146 14.41 -7.65 7.69
CA GLN A 146 14.51 -8.54 8.85
C GLN A 146 15.92 -8.52 9.43
N GLN A 147 16.95 -8.54 8.58
CA GLN A 147 18.35 -8.42 8.98
C GLN A 147 18.61 -7.05 9.64
N VAL A 148 18.16 -5.95 9.01
CA VAL A 148 18.30 -4.60 9.56
C VAL A 148 17.61 -4.48 10.93
N GLU A 149 16.38 -4.98 11.08
CA GLU A 149 15.63 -4.86 12.35
C GLU A 149 16.30 -5.65 13.49
N ARG A 150 16.94 -6.79 13.19
CA ARG A 150 17.62 -7.60 14.20
C ARG A 150 19.02 -7.10 14.54
N ARG A 151 19.76 -6.61 13.56
CA ARG A 151 21.23 -6.40 13.68
C ARG A 151 21.62 -4.95 13.82
N TRP A 152 20.79 -4.00 13.32
CA TRP A 152 21.14 -2.60 13.35
C TRP A 152 20.68 -1.90 14.64
N PRO A 153 21.59 -1.24 15.39
CA PRO A 153 21.24 -0.54 16.63
C PRO A 153 20.56 0.80 16.33
N ARG A 154 19.24 0.82 16.31
CA ARG A 154 18.47 2.06 16.13
C ARG A 154 18.58 2.99 17.35
N SER A 155 18.50 4.29 17.12
CA SER A 155 18.48 5.28 18.18
C SER A 155 17.36 5.02 19.21
N ARG A 156 17.53 5.45 20.46
CA ARG A 156 16.51 5.28 21.51
C ARG A 156 15.18 5.92 21.13
N ARG A 157 15.20 7.08 20.46
CA ARG A 157 14.00 7.81 20.00
C ARG A 157 13.28 7.05 18.89
N ASP A 158 14.00 6.53 17.92
CA ASP A 158 13.42 5.74 16.82
C ASP A 158 12.81 4.45 17.34
N ARG A 159 13.53 3.74 18.22
CA ARG A 159 13.06 2.52 18.87
C ARG A 159 11.78 2.75 19.68
N ALA A 160 11.72 3.83 20.47
CA ALA A 160 10.54 4.18 21.26
C ALA A 160 9.34 4.52 20.35
N PHE A 161 9.56 5.28 19.28
CA PHE A 161 8.51 5.64 18.33
C PHE A 161 7.97 4.41 17.56
N ARG A 162 8.86 3.58 17.01
CA ARG A 162 8.48 2.31 16.36
C ARG A 162 7.75 1.39 17.35
N GLY A 163 8.27 1.28 18.58
CA GLY A 163 7.63 0.52 19.66
C GLY A 163 6.19 0.97 19.93
N LEU A 164 5.95 2.28 20.00
CA LEU A 164 4.61 2.84 20.15
C LEU A 164 3.69 2.46 18.98
N VAL A 165 4.17 2.61 17.74
CA VAL A 165 3.40 2.28 16.54
C VAL A 165 3.00 0.81 16.53
N PHE A 166 3.94 -0.11 16.73
CA PHE A 166 3.67 -1.55 16.75
C PHE A 166 2.90 -2.03 17.99
N ALA A 167 2.97 -1.29 19.10
CA ALA A 167 2.12 -1.57 20.25
C ALA A 167 0.66 -1.16 20.04
N LEU A 168 0.35 -0.27 19.11
CA LEU A 168 -0.99 0.29 18.91
C LEU A 168 -1.67 -0.22 17.63
N PHE A 169 -1.04 -0.03 16.46
CA PHE A 169 -1.69 -0.19 15.16
C PHE A 169 -2.17 -1.62 14.87
N PRO A 170 -1.40 -2.70 15.18
CA PRO A 170 -1.85 -4.06 14.94
C PRO A 170 -2.99 -4.54 15.87
N TYR A 171 -3.32 -3.76 16.92
CA TYR A 171 -4.25 -4.17 17.97
C TYR A 171 -5.54 -3.32 17.94
N PRO A 172 -6.59 -3.77 17.25
CA PRO A 172 -7.83 -2.99 17.12
C PRO A 172 -8.51 -2.68 18.46
N GLY A 173 -8.32 -3.52 19.47
CA GLY A 173 -8.77 -3.24 20.85
C GLY A 173 -8.13 -1.99 21.43
N ARG A 174 -6.81 -1.86 21.31
CA ARG A 174 -6.05 -0.69 21.79
C ARG A 174 -6.41 0.58 21.00
N LEU A 175 -6.54 0.46 19.67
CA LEU A 175 -6.98 1.59 18.82
C LEU A 175 -8.39 2.07 19.17
N ARG A 176 -9.30 1.18 19.53
CA ARG A 176 -10.67 1.57 19.97
C ARG A 176 -10.65 2.44 21.23
N TRP A 177 -9.78 2.15 22.19
CA TRP A 177 -9.63 2.97 23.39
C TRP A 177 -9.21 4.40 23.07
N LEU A 178 -8.43 4.60 22.01
CA LEU A 178 -8.01 5.94 21.58
C LEU A 178 -9.13 6.74 20.92
N ARG A 179 -10.25 6.13 20.49
CA ARG A 179 -11.35 6.85 19.82
C ARG A 179 -11.97 7.94 20.69
N GLY A 180 -12.13 7.71 21.98
CA GLY A 180 -12.68 8.68 22.94
C GLY A 180 -11.79 9.93 23.03
N PRO A 181 -10.54 9.80 23.48
CA PRO A 181 -9.58 10.89 23.51
C PRO A 181 -9.40 11.61 22.18
N VAL A 182 -9.34 10.88 21.06
CA VAL A 182 -9.20 11.48 19.72
C VAL A 182 -10.43 12.29 19.35
N ARG A 183 -11.65 11.81 19.62
CA ARG A 183 -12.88 12.60 19.40
C ARG A 183 -12.93 13.87 20.23
N LEU A 184 -12.52 13.78 21.50
CA LEU A 184 -12.44 14.94 22.37
C LEU A 184 -11.44 15.97 21.83
N TYR A 185 -10.26 15.50 21.41
CA TYR A 185 -9.24 16.32 20.76
C TYR A 185 -9.76 17.02 19.50
N GLN A 186 -10.45 16.29 18.62
CA GLN A 186 -11.00 16.83 17.39
C GLN A 186 -12.09 17.87 17.65
N ARG A 187 -12.96 17.64 18.67
CA ARG A 187 -14.06 18.57 19.04
C ARG A 187 -13.60 19.81 19.81
N SER A 188 -12.55 19.69 20.62
CA SER A 188 -12.05 20.79 21.47
C SER A 188 -11.36 21.90 20.68
N GLY A 189 -11.04 21.69 19.40
CA GLY A 189 -10.25 22.63 18.61
C GLY A 189 -8.77 22.68 18.99
N ALA A 190 -8.32 21.89 19.96
CA ALA A 190 -6.91 21.82 20.43
C ALA A 190 -5.95 21.55 19.28
N GLY A 191 -6.36 20.80 18.25
CA GLY A 191 -5.59 20.56 17.04
C GLY A 191 -5.19 21.84 16.31
N ARG A 192 -6.05 22.85 16.26
CA ARG A 192 -5.72 24.14 15.65
C ARG A 192 -4.64 24.88 16.43
N LEU A 193 -4.72 24.88 17.77
CA LEU A 193 -3.72 25.49 18.64
C LEU A 193 -2.36 24.78 18.54
N LEU A 194 -2.34 23.45 18.60
CA LEU A 194 -1.10 22.66 18.54
C LEU A 194 -0.41 22.78 17.17
N ARG A 195 -1.17 22.84 16.08
CA ARG A 195 -0.61 23.07 14.74
C ARG A 195 -0.02 24.47 14.60
N GLY A 196 -0.74 25.49 15.09
CA GLY A 196 -0.29 26.89 15.07
C GLY A 196 0.99 27.12 15.89
N ALA A 197 1.07 26.51 17.06
CA ALA A 197 2.19 26.68 17.97
C ALA A 197 3.44 25.83 17.60
N ARG A 198 3.38 24.96 16.59
CA ARG A 198 4.46 24.04 16.16
C ARG A 198 5.06 23.19 17.30
N LEU A 199 4.30 22.96 18.37
CA LEU A 199 4.76 22.26 19.58
C LEU A 199 4.98 20.76 19.41
N LEU A 200 4.37 20.14 18.40
CA LEU A 200 4.50 18.71 18.16
C LEU A 200 5.80 18.37 17.44
N PRO A 201 6.56 17.34 17.90
CA PRO A 201 7.64 16.74 17.13
C PRO A 201 7.19 16.35 15.71
N ARG A 202 8.11 16.36 14.72
CA ARG A 202 7.78 16.14 13.29
C ARG A 202 6.91 14.90 13.06
N ARG A 203 7.31 13.73 13.59
CA ARG A 203 6.57 12.45 13.44
C ARG A 203 5.17 12.50 14.04
N LEU A 204 4.99 13.09 15.21
CA LEU A 204 3.66 13.25 15.84
C LEU A 204 2.77 14.23 15.06
N ARG A 205 3.36 15.27 14.50
CA ARG A 205 2.66 16.21 13.62
C ARG A 205 2.17 15.52 12.34
N THR A 206 2.97 14.61 11.78
CA THR A 206 2.54 13.80 10.62
C THR A 206 1.41 12.86 11.00
N MET A 207 1.49 12.17 12.14
CA MET A 207 0.39 11.34 12.65
C MET A 207 -0.90 12.13 12.83
N GLU A 208 -0.81 13.35 13.39
CA GLU A 208 -1.97 14.24 13.58
C GLU A 208 -2.60 14.63 12.23
N ARG A 209 -1.79 14.97 11.22
CA ARG A 209 -2.28 15.32 9.88
C ARG A 209 -2.95 14.15 9.15
N LEU A 210 -2.48 12.94 9.40
CA LEU A 210 -3.03 11.71 8.82
C LEU A 210 -4.28 11.22 9.57
N LEU A 211 -4.56 11.76 10.76
CA LEU A 211 -5.68 11.31 11.58
C LEU A 211 -7.02 11.61 10.89
N PRO A 212 -7.84 10.58 10.57
CA PRO A 212 -9.14 10.79 9.95
C PRO A 212 -10.16 11.36 10.94
N ASP A 213 -11.18 12.03 10.42
CA ASP A 213 -12.41 12.21 11.17
C ASP A 213 -12.96 10.85 11.54
N LEU A 214 -13.28 10.66 12.81
CA LEU A 214 -13.72 9.36 13.30
C LEU A 214 -15.20 9.12 12.93
N PRO A 215 -15.51 8.24 11.98
CA PRO A 215 -16.89 7.98 11.59
C PRO A 215 -17.66 7.32 12.74
N PRO A 216 -19.01 7.29 12.69
CA PRO A 216 -19.80 6.44 13.56
C PRO A 216 -19.35 4.98 13.51
N ALA A 217 -19.64 4.21 14.55
CA ALA A 217 -19.38 2.77 14.51
C ALA A 217 -20.33 2.12 13.48
N ALA A 218 -19.77 1.30 12.62
CA ALA A 218 -20.53 0.45 11.70
C ALA A 218 -20.11 -1.00 11.93
N PRO A 219 -20.72 -1.70 12.90
CA PRO A 219 -20.38 -3.07 13.23
C PRO A 219 -20.76 -3.99 12.07
N VAL A 220 -19.89 -4.96 11.77
CA VAL A 220 -20.19 -6.04 10.84
C VAL A 220 -20.67 -7.24 11.68
N ALA A 221 -21.75 -7.87 11.27
CA ALA A 221 -22.22 -9.13 11.88
C ALA A 221 -21.18 -10.23 11.68
N GLU A 222 -21.14 -11.17 12.61
CA GLU A 222 -20.21 -12.32 12.48
C GLU A 222 -20.57 -13.22 11.30
N LEU A 223 -21.87 -13.29 10.98
CA LEU A 223 -22.41 -13.92 9.78
C LEU A 223 -23.42 -12.99 9.14
N THR A 224 -23.23 -12.71 7.84
CA THR A 224 -24.17 -11.98 7.01
C THR A 224 -24.69 -12.93 5.94
N PRO A 225 -25.99 -13.23 5.89
CA PRO A 225 -26.55 -14.15 4.90
C PRO A 225 -26.47 -13.56 3.49
N ALA A 226 -26.39 -14.44 2.49
CA ALA A 226 -26.51 -14.05 1.09
C ALA A 226 -27.92 -13.47 0.79
N ALA A 227 -27.97 -12.46 -0.07
CA ALA A 227 -29.21 -12.01 -0.65
C ALA A 227 -29.61 -12.98 -1.79
N GLY A 228 -30.65 -13.76 -1.59
CA GLY A 228 -31.08 -14.78 -2.54
C GLY A 228 -30.30 -16.12 -2.42
N ALA A 229 -30.10 -16.80 -3.55
CA ALA A 229 -29.39 -18.07 -3.59
C ALA A 229 -27.90 -17.90 -3.22
N ARG A 230 -27.41 -18.74 -2.31
CA ARG A 230 -26.01 -18.70 -1.92
C ARG A 230 -25.09 -19.24 -3.02
N ARG A 231 -24.21 -18.40 -3.54
CA ARG A 231 -23.20 -18.73 -4.56
C ARG A 231 -21.88 -19.18 -3.96
N ALA A 232 -21.49 -18.56 -2.83
CA ALA A 232 -20.24 -18.85 -2.11
C ALA A 232 -20.38 -18.55 -0.63
N ARG A 233 -19.53 -19.17 0.20
CA ARG A 233 -19.32 -18.80 1.59
C ARG A 233 -17.95 -18.16 1.73
N VAL A 234 -17.88 -16.88 2.04
CA VAL A 234 -16.63 -16.13 2.06
C VAL A 234 -16.28 -15.62 3.44
N GLY A 235 -15.01 -15.76 3.82
CA GLY A 235 -14.45 -15.10 4.99
C GLY A 235 -14.14 -13.65 4.67
N MET A 236 -14.47 -12.69 5.53
CA MET A 236 -14.11 -11.30 5.32
C MET A 236 -13.12 -10.81 6.38
N LEU A 237 -11.94 -10.35 5.94
CA LEU A 237 -11.00 -9.66 6.83
C LEU A 237 -11.55 -8.28 7.20
N THR A 238 -11.75 -8.02 8.49
CA THR A 238 -12.13 -6.69 8.98
C THR A 238 -10.92 -5.82 9.37
N GLY A 239 -9.74 -6.43 9.48
CA GLY A 239 -8.47 -5.76 9.70
C GLY A 239 -8.30 -5.11 11.08
N CYS A 240 -7.21 -4.38 11.26
CA CYS A 240 -6.89 -3.64 12.49
C CYS A 240 -7.27 -2.15 12.36
N VAL A 241 -6.54 -1.39 11.56
CA VAL A 241 -6.75 0.05 11.31
C VAL A 241 -8.12 0.28 10.65
N GLN A 242 -8.45 -0.51 9.63
CA GLN A 242 -9.70 -0.37 8.89
C GLN A 242 -10.93 -0.57 9.78
N ARG A 243 -10.95 -1.57 10.64
CA ARG A 243 -12.06 -1.79 11.60
C ARG A 243 -12.33 -0.59 12.49
N VAL A 244 -11.32 0.22 12.79
CA VAL A 244 -11.43 1.33 13.75
C VAL A 244 -11.66 2.67 13.07
N PHE A 245 -10.94 2.94 11.97
CA PHE A 245 -10.95 4.23 11.28
C PHE A 245 -11.84 4.26 10.04
N PHE A 246 -12.14 3.10 9.45
CA PHE A 246 -12.97 2.96 8.25
C PHE A 246 -14.02 1.84 8.42
N PRO A 247 -14.79 1.81 9.52
CA PRO A 247 -15.76 0.72 9.76
C PRO A 247 -16.85 0.66 8.68
N GLN A 248 -17.19 1.81 8.05
CA GLN A 248 -18.15 1.89 6.96
C GLN A 248 -17.70 1.11 5.72
N VAL A 249 -16.39 1.07 5.43
CA VAL A 249 -15.85 0.27 4.31
C VAL A 249 -16.11 -1.22 4.53
N ASN A 250 -15.86 -1.72 5.73
CA ASN A 250 -16.16 -3.12 6.06
C ASN A 250 -17.67 -3.43 5.97
N ALA A 251 -18.51 -2.52 6.44
CA ALA A 251 -19.95 -2.68 6.35
C ALA A 251 -20.45 -2.65 4.89
N ALA A 252 -19.90 -1.77 4.06
CA ALA A 252 -20.17 -1.74 2.62
C ALA A 252 -19.71 -3.03 1.94
N THR A 253 -18.49 -3.50 2.23
CA THR A 253 -17.97 -4.77 1.70
C THR A 253 -18.89 -5.95 2.03
N ALA A 254 -19.35 -6.06 3.28
CA ALA A 254 -20.25 -7.15 3.66
C ALA A 254 -21.59 -7.08 2.91
N ARG A 255 -22.14 -5.88 2.69
CA ARG A 255 -23.38 -5.70 1.93
C ARG A 255 -23.20 -6.00 0.45
N VAL A 256 -22.12 -5.52 -0.16
CA VAL A 256 -21.78 -5.82 -1.56
C VAL A 256 -21.67 -7.33 -1.77
N LEU A 257 -20.88 -8.01 -0.95
CA LEU A 257 -20.73 -9.47 -1.02
C LEU A 257 -22.06 -10.21 -0.83
N ALA A 258 -22.87 -9.78 0.14
CA ALA A 258 -24.17 -10.37 0.38
C ALA A 258 -25.11 -10.18 -0.82
N ALA A 259 -25.13 -8.97 -1.42
CA ALA A 259 -25.93 -8.68 -2.61
C ALA A 259 -25.51 -9.51 -3.83
N GLU A 260 -24.20 -9.81 -3.92
CA GLU A 260 -23.65 -10.68 -4.98
C GLU A 260 -23.82 -12.19 -4.68
N GLY A 261 -24.63 -12.54 -3.68
CA GLY A 261 -24.97 -13.91 -3.34
C GLY A 261 -23.94 -14.63 -2.45
N CYS A 262 -23.07 -13.89 -1.76
CA CYS A 262 -22.14 -14.49 -0.83
C CYS A 262 -22.70 -14.52 0.61
N GLU A 263 -22.58 -15.66 1.28
CA GLU A 263 -22.68 -15.72 2.73
C GLU A 263 -21.35 -15.27 3.33
N VAL A 264 -21.35 -14.19 4.12
CA VAL A 264 -20.12 -13.54 4.61
C VAL A 264 -19.88 -13.89 6.07
N ALA A 265 -18.78 -14.59 6.35
CA ALA A 265 -18.30 -14.88 7.69
C ALA A 265 -17.19 -13.89 8.10
N ALA A 266 -17.40 -13.14 9.17
CA ALA A 266 -16.44 -12.19 9.73
C ALA A 266 -16.11 -12.58 11.19
N PRO A 267 -15.26 -13.60 11.43
CA PRO A 267 -14.98 -14.12 12.76
C PRO A 267 -14.51 -13.01 13.72
N ARG A 268 -15.08 -12.94 14.94
CA ARG A 268 -14.69 -11.91 15.93
C ARG A 268 -13.25 -12.07 16.40
N ARG A 269 -12.71 -13.31 16.37
CA ARG A 269 -11.37 -13.66 16.83
C ARG A 269 -10.27 -13.26 15.85
N GLN A 270 -10.62 -12.88 14.62
CA GLN A 270 -9.65 -12.39 13.66
C GLN A 270 -8.90 -11.16 14.22
N GLY A 271 -7.63 -11.03 13.93
CA GLY A 271 -6.77 -9.95 14.40
C GLY A 271 -6.25 -9.08 13.24
N CYS A 272 -5.00 -8.68 13.37
CA CYS A 272 -4.23 -8.04 12.31
C CYS A 272 -3.73 -9.11 11.32
N CYS A 273 -3.59 -8.73 10.04
CA CYS A 273 -2.93 -9.56 9.02
C CYS A 273 -1.40 -9.63 9.17
N GLY A 274 -0.80 -8.77 10.00
CA GLY A 274 0.65 -8.73 10.19
C GLY A 274 1.43 -7.93 9.13
N ALA A 275 0.79 -7.38 8.11
CA ALA A 275 1.47 -6.66 7.02
C ALA A 275 2.41 -5.54 7.51
N LEU A 276 1.99 -4.73 8.49
CA LEU A 276 2.84 -3.67 9.06
C LEU A 276 4.12 -4.23 9.67
N SER A 277 4.01 -5.34 10.40
CA SER A 277 5.16 -6.01 11.04
C SER A 277 6.08 -6.64 10.00
N LEU A 278 5.51 -7.32 8.99
CA LEU A 278 6.25 -7.95 7.90
C LEU A 278 7.09 -6.92 7.13
N HIS A 279 6.45 -5.87 6.63
CA HIS A 279 7.12 -4.82 5.86
C HIS A 279 8.13 -3.99 6.67
N ALA A 280 8.09 -4.06 8.00
CA ALA A 280 9.07 -3.43 8.88
C ALA A 280 10.18 -4.39 9.35
N GLY A 281 10.25 -5.62 8.83
CA GLY A 281 11.26 -6.61 9.20
C GLY A 281 10.99 -7.37 10.50
N ARG A 282 9.79 -7.24 11.08
CA ARG A 282 9.40 -7.90 12.33
C ARG A 282 8.73 -9.27 12.05
N GLU A 283 9.49 -10.15 11.43
CA GLU A 283 9.02 -11.44 10.91
C GLU A 283 8.29 -12.29 11.95
N ALA A 284 8.91 -12.49 13.13
CA ALA A 284 8.32 -13.34 14.18
C ALA A 284 6.95 -12.84 14.66
N GLU A 285 6.78 -11.50 14.73
CA GLU A 285 5.49 -10.89 15.07
C GLU A 285 4.47 -11.08 13.94
N ALA A 286 4.89 -10.89 12.68
CA ALA A 286 4.06 -11.12 11.50
C ALA A 286 3.60 -12.59 11.41
N ALA A 287 4.50 -13.55 11.60
CA ALA A 287 4.19 -14.98 11.67
C ALA A 287 3.19 -15.31 12.77
N GLY A 288 3.32 -14.68 13.94
CA GLY A 288 2.36 -14.81 15.02
C GLY A 288 0.97 -14.29 14.67
N PHE A 289 0.86 -13.21 13.91
CA PHE A 289 -0.42 -12.70 13.39
C PHE A 289 -1.00 -13.65 12.33
N ALA A 290 -0.17 -14.12 11.40
CA ALA A 290 -0.59 -15.04 10.35
C ALA A 290 -1.20 -16.33 10.93
N ARG A 291 -0.52 -16.98 11.89
CA ARG A 291 -1.02 -18.21 12.54
C ARG A 291 -2.39 -17.99 13.19
N ARG A 292 -2.58 -16.89 13.92
CA ARG A 292 -3.86 -16.56 14.55
C ARG A 292 -4.97 -16.31 13.53
N LEU A 293 -4.64 -15.66 12.43
CA LEU A 293 -5.60 -15.33 11.39
C LEU A 293 -6.02 -16.59 10.62
N ILE A 294 -5.09 -17.45 10.26
CA ILE A 294 -5.35 -18.74 9.62
C ILE A 294 -6.30 -19.56 10.50
N ALA A 295 -5.98 -19.73 11.80
CA ALA A 295 -6.83 -20.47 12.72
C ALA A 295 -8.25 -19.90 12.83
N ALA A 296 -8.40 -18.56 12.80
CA ALA A 296 -9.71 -17.94 12.89
C ALA A 296 -10.60 -18.19 11.66
N PHE A 297 -10.01 -18.38 10.49
CA PHE A 297 -10.74 -18.65 9.26
C PHE A 297 -10.88 -20.15 8.95
N ASP A 298 -9.99 -21.01 9.44
CA ASP A 298 -10.15 -22.46 9.35
C ASP A 298 -11.46 -22.90 10.02
N ASP A 299 -11.75 -22.35 11.23
CA ASP A 299 -12.98 -22.61 11.96
C ASP A 299 -14.25 -22.15 11.21
N ALA A 300 -14.11 -21.16 10.30
CA ALA A 300 -15.23 -20.60 9.56
C ALA A 300 -15.62 -21.42 8.32
N ALA A 301 -14.79 -22.38 7.88
CA ALA A 301 -15.01 -23.26 6.73
C ALA A 301 -15.45 -22.50 5.45
N VAL A 302 -14.60 -21.55 5.01
CA VAL A 302 -14.88 -20.65 3.88
C VAL A 302 -14.22 -21.10 2.59
N ASP A 303 -14.86 -20.79 1.45
CA ASP A 303 -14.37 -21.09 0.11
C ASP A 303 -13.23 -20.12 -0.27
N ALA A 304 -13.39 -18.83 0.06
CA ALA A 304 -12.41 -17.78 -0.16
C ALA A 304 -12.31 -16.83 1.05
N VAL A 305 -11.21 -16.11 1.18
CA VAL A 305 -11.00 -15.08 2.20
C VAL A 305 -10.86 -13.72 1.52
N VAL A 306 -11.86 -12.87 1.67
CA VAL A 306 -11.94 -11.57 1.02
C VAL A 306 -11.24 -10.51 1.85
N VAL A 307 -10.44 -9.69 1.16
CA VAL A 307 -9.72 -8.58 1.74
C VAL A 307 -10.05 -7.30 0.97
N ASN A 308 -10.36 -6.23 1.68
CA ASN A 308 -10.66 -4.90 1.12
C ASN A 308 -9.57 -3.87 1.47
N ALA A 309 -8.35 -4.32 1.68
CA ALA A 309 -7.20 -3.47 1.97
C ALA A 309 -5.96 -4.07 1.31
N ALA A 310 -5.48 -3.42 0.25
CA ALA A 310 -4.44 -3.91 -0.66
C ALA A 310 -3.19 -4.46 0.06
N GLY A 311 -2.66 -3.73 1.05
CA GLY A 311 -1.48 -4.19 1.81
C GLY A 311 -1.75 -5.41 2.69
N CYS A 312 -3.00 -5.58 3.18
CA CYS A 312 -3.39 -6.79 3.90
C CYS A 312 -3.48 -7.99 2.96
N GLY A 313 -4.10 -7.81 1.78
CA GLY A 313 -4.24 -8.87 0.76
C GLY A 313 -2.89 -9.38 0.28
N SER A 314 -1.98 -8.47 -0.07
CA SER A 314 -0.62 -8.80 -0.47
C SER A 314 0.11 -9.63 0.60
N ALA A 315 0.12 -9.19 1.85
CA ALA A 315 0.77 -9.93 2.94
C ALA A 315 0.14 -11.31 3.19
N MET A 316 -1.19 -11.43 3.10
CA MET A 316 -1.88 -12.71 3.32
C MET A 316 -1.65 -13.70 2.18
N LYS A 317 -1.55 -13.24 0.94
CA LYS A 317 -1.13 -14.06 -0.22
C LYS A 317 0.31 -14.55 -0.06
N GLY A 318 1.15 -13.84 0.70
CA GLY A 318 2.54 -14.20 1.05
C GLY A 318 2.69 -15.15 2.25
N TYR A 319 1.64 -15.58 2.93
CA TYR A 319 1.76 -16.40 4.15
C TYR A 319 2.43 -17.74 3.93
N GLY A 320 2.29 -18.34 2.75
CA GLY A 320 3.01 -19.57 2.39
C GLY A 320 4.52 -19.40 2.50
N HIS A 321 5.06 -18.27 1.98
CA HIS A 321 6.48 -17.94 2.10
C HIS A 321 6.86 -17.56 3.55
N LEU A 322 6.05 -16.76 4.23
CA LEU A 322 6.30 -16.32 5.62
C LEU A 322 6.42 -17.49 6.61
N LEU A 323 5.67 -18.56 6.41
CA LEU A 323 5.62 -19.71 7.31
C LEU A 323 6.23 -20.98 6.71
N ARG A 324 7.05 -20.85 5.64
CA ARG A 324 7.63 -21.99 4.89
C ARG A 324 8.45 -22.95 5.75
N ASP A 325 9.14 -22.42 6.77
CA ASP A 325 10.03 -23.17 7.64
C ASP A 325 9.35 -23.64 8.94
N ASP A 326 8.04 -23.44 9.07
CA ASP A 326 7.25 -23.93 10.19
C ASP A 326 6.51 -25.23 9.84
N PRO A 327 7.00 -26.42 10.26
CA PRO A 327 6.42 -27.71 9.85
C PRO A 327 4.95 -27.85 10.21
N ALA A 328 4.49 -27.16 11.27
CA ALA A 328 3.10 -27.21 11.72
C ALA A 328 2.18 -26.28 10.90
N TRP A 329 2.73 -25.28 10.23
CA TRP A 329 1.95 -24.23 9.60
C TRP A 329 2.18 -24.05 8.10
N ALA A 330 3.29 -24.51 7.54
CA ALA A 330 3.65 -24.29 6.13
C ALA A 330 2.53 -24.72 5.17
N ALA A 331 2.05 -25.94 5.25
CA ALA A 331 0.97 -26.44 4.40
C ALA A 331 -0.36 -25.67 4.59
N ARG A 332 -0.71 -25.37 5.86
CA ARG A 332 -1.92 -24.59 6.18
C ARG A 332 -1.82 -23.16 5.64
N ALA A 333 -0.65 -22.55 5.77
CA ALA A 333 -0.39 -21.19 5.28
C ALA A 333 -0.46 -21.11 3.76
N ALA A 334 0.10 -22.09 3.04
CA ALA A 334 -0.01 -22.18 1.60
C ALA A 334 -1.47 -22.37 1.14
N ALA A 335 -2.21 -23.28 1.78
CA ALA A 335 -3.63 -23.50 1.49
C ALA A 335 -4.49 -22.27 1.81
N PHE A 336 -4.20 -21.56 2.90
CA PHE A 336 -4.88 -20.32 3.25
C PHE A 336 -4.58 -19.21 2.23
N ALA A 337 -3.31 -19.00 1.87
CA ALA A 337 -2.90 -17.99 0.91
C ALA A 337 -3.59 -18.16 -0.46
N ALA A 338 -3.76 -19.40 -0.91
CA ALA A 338 -4.46 -19.74 -2.14
C ALA A 338 -5.95 -19.33 -2.16
N LYS A 339 -6.58 -19.21 -0.98
CA LYS A 339 -7.97 -18.76 -0.82
C LYS A 339 -8.13 -17.25 -0.73
N VAL A 340 -7.04 -16.49 -0.56
CA VAL A 340 -7.13 -15.03 -0.39
C VAL A 340 -7.45 -14.36 -1.71
N ARG A 341 -8.47 -13.49 -1.68
CA ARG A 341 -8.91 -12.66 -2.82
C ARG A 341 -9.06 -11.21 -2.39
N ASP A 342 -8.66 -10.29 -3.25
CA ASP A 342 -9.16 -8.91 -3.13
C ASP A 342 -10.66 -8.86 -3.42
N LEU A 343 -11.36 -7.85 -2.89
CA LEU A 343 -12.79 -7.69 -3.15
C LEU A 343 -13.09 -7.63 -4.65
N SER A 344 -12.34 -6.82 -5.40
CA SER A 344 -12.56 -6.65 -6.84
C SER A 344 -12.23 -7.93 -7.63
N GLU A 345 -11.18 -8.65 -7.22
CA GLU A 345 -10.80 -9.94 -7.78
C GLU A 345 -11.92 -10.96 -7.62
N LEU A 346 -12.46 -11.15 -6.41
CA LEU A 346 -13.55 -12.09 -6.17
C LEU A 346 -14.81 -11.70 -6.94
N LEU A 347 -15.17 -10.42 -6.97
CA LEU A 347 -16.36 -9.95 -7.69
C LEU A 347 -16.25 -10.20 -9.21
N SER A 348 -15.07 -10.04 -9.80
CA SER A 348 -14.83 -10.38 -11.21
C SER A 348 -14.88 -11.90 -11.45
N GLU A 349 -14.33 -12.72 -10.55
CA GLU A 349 -14.42 -14.19 -10.63
C GLU A 349 -15.86 -14.68 -10.55
N LEU A 350 -16.67 -14.11 -9.66
CA LEU A 350 -18.07 -14.50 -9.50
C LEU A 350 -18.97 -13.97 -10.62
N GLY A 351 -18.67 -12.81 -11.18
CA GLY A 351 -19.57 -12.06 -12.05
C GLY A 351 -20.74 -11.41 -11.27
N PRO A 352 -21.23 -10.25 -11.72
CA PRO A 352 -22.26 -9.49 -11.05
C PRO A 352 -23.64 -10.15 -11.16
N VAL A 353 -24.41 -10.14 -10.05
CA VAL A 353 -25.84 -10.52 -10.02
C VAL A 353 -26.70 -9.43 -9.41
N ALA A 354 -26.13 -8.58 -8.56
CA ALA A 354 -26.85 -7.44 -7.99
C ALA A 354 -27.02 -6.33 -9.04
N GLU A 355 -28.20 -5.75 -9.08
CA GLU A 355 -28.49 -4.59 -9.94
C GLU A 355 -27.58 -3.41 -9.56
N ARG A 356 -27.09 -2.70 -10.59
CA ARG A 356 -26.30 -1.47 -10.45
C ARG A 356 -27.19 -0.27 -10.79
N HIS A 357 -27.57 0.50 -9.79
CA HIS A 357 -28.27 1.77 -9.99
C HIS A 357 -27.31 2.88 -10.45
N PRO A 358 -27.79 3.86 -11.23
CA PRO A 358 -26.95 4.91 -11.79
C PRO A 358 -26.27 5.78 -10.72
N LEU A 359 -24.96 6.04 -10.92
CA LEU A 359 -24.16 7.02 -10.19
C LEU A 359 -23.49 7.95 -11.20
N PRO A 360 -24.09 9.07 -11.62
CA PRO A 360 -23.51 9.98 -12.60
C PRO A 360 -22.35 10.77 -11.97
N LEU A 361 -21.14 10.20 -12.00
CA LEU A 361 -19.91 10.71 -11.40
C LEU A 361 -18.70 10.46 -12.33
N ALA A 362 -17.81 11.46 -12.42
CA ALA A 362 -16.46 11.27 -12.88
C ALA A 362 -15.61 10.75 -11.71
N VAL A 363 -15.13 9.52 -11.81
CA VAL A 363 -14.36 8.82 -10.77
C VAL A 363 -12.92 8.66 -11.19
N ALA A 364 -11.97 9.26 -10.46
CA ALA A 364 -10.56 8.93 -10.60
C ALA A 364 -10.26 7.68 -9.75
N TYR A 365 -9.71 6.64 -10.38
CA TYR A 365 -9.28 5.46 -9.64
C TYR A 365 -7.78 5.55 -9.31
N HIS A 366 -7.43 5.43 -8.03
CA HIS A 366 -6.03 5.35 -7.58
C HIS A 366 -5.62 3.90 -7.33
N ASP A 367 -4.68 3.43 -8.13
CA ASP A 367 -4.09 2.12 -7.97
C ASP A 367 -3.28 2.06 -6.67
N ALA A 368 -3.77 1.27 -5.71
CA ALA A 368 -2.99 0.98 -4.52
C ALA A 368 -1.83 0.07 -4.91
N CYS A 369 -0.58 0.49 -4.66
CA CYS A 369 0.61 -0.21 -5.14
C CYS A 369 0.64 -1.71 -4.79
N HIS A 370 0.23 -2.10 -3.58
CA HIS A 370 0.12 -3.51 -3.19
C HIS A 370 -1.05 -4.25 -3.86
N LEU A 371 -1.97 -3.56 -4.50
CA LEU A 371 -2.99 -4.19 -5.34
C LEU A 371 -2.46 -4.36 -6.77
N GLY A 372 -2.03 -3.25 -7.38
CA GLY A 372 -1.59 -3.24 -8.77
C GLY A 372 -0.29 -4.00 -9.01
N HIS A 373 0.72 -3.80 -8.15
CA HIS A 373 2.04 -4.40 -8.35
C HIS A 373 2.22 -5.73 -7.63
N ALA A 374 1.93 -5.80 -6.33
CA ALA A 374 2.19 -7.02 -5.57
C ALA A 374 1.15 -8.13 -5.84
N GLN A 375 -0.09 -7.78 -6.17
CA GLN A 375 -1.15 -8.75 -6.47
C GLN A 375 -1.54 -8.79 -7.96
N GLN A 376 -1.03 -7.86 -8.79
CA GLN A 376 -1.33 -7.72 -10.22
C GLN A 376 -2.82 -7.56 -10.54
N ILE A 377 -3.56 -6.90 -9.65
CA ILE A 377 -4.99 -6.62 -9.77
C ILE A 377 -5.16 -5.15 -10.18
N THR A 378 -5.36 -4.90 -11.47
CA THR A 378 -5.49 -3.57 -12.06
C THR A 378 -6.78 -3.39 -12.85
N ALA A 379 -7.19 -4.40 -13.62
CA ALA A 379 -8.38 -4.38 -14.45
C ALA A 379 -9.66 -4.51 -13.62
N GLN A 380 -9.68 -5.41 -12.65
CA GLN A 380 -10.87 -5.78 -11.89
C GLN A 380 -11.55 -4.60 -11.17
N PRO A 381 -10.83 -3.70 -10.46
CA PRO A 381 -11.47 -2.51 -9.89
C PRO A 381 -12.09 -1.59 -10.94
N ARG A 382 -11.45 -1.45 -12.10
CA ARG A 382 -11.96 -0.64 -13.22
C ARG A 382 -13.20 -1.25 -13.83
N GLU A 383 -13.22 -2.56 -14.03
CA GLU A 383 -14.39 -3.33 -14.49
C GLU A 383 -15.58 -3.13 -13.55
N GLN A 384 -15.36 -3.30 -12.24
CA GLN A 384 -16.40 -3.15 -11.23
C GLN A 384 -16.96 -1.71 -11.17
N LEU A 385 -16.13 -0.69 -11.25
CA LEU A 385 -16.57 0.70 -11.25
C LEU A 385 -17.20 1.10 -12.58
N GLY A 386 -16.63 0.69 -13.71
CA GLY A 386 -17.14 0.99 -15.04
C GLY A 386 -18.46 0.29 -15.38
N ALA A 387 -18.79 -0.80 -14.66
CA ALA A 387 -20.10 -1.47 -14.79
C ALA A 387 -21.25 -0.67 -14.12
N ILE A 388 -20.96 0.38 -13.36
CA ILE A 388 -21.98 1.24 -12.74
C ILE A 388 -22.49 2.24 -13.78
N PRO A 389 -23.80 2.27 -14.10
CA PRO A 389 -24.34 3.22 -15.07
C PRO A 389 -24.04 4.67 -14.66
N GLY A 390 -23.54 5.46 -15.59
CA GLY A 390 -23.23 6.88 -15.40
C GLY A 390 -21.90 7.17 -14.72
N VAL A 391 -21.11 6.16 -14.32
CA VAL A 391 -19.73 6.37 -13.88
C VAL A 391 -18.83 6.57 -15.08
N GLU A 392 -18.07 7.67 -15.08
CA GLU A 392 -16.98 7.95 -16.02
C GLU A 392 -15.64 7.76 -15.30
N LEU A 393 -14.88 6.75 -15.70
CA LEU A 393 -13.55 6.54 -15.15
C LEU A 393 -12.54 7.53 -15.74
N ARG A 394 -11.74 8.13 -14.89
CA ARG A 394 -10.63 9.02 -15.27
C ARG A 394 -9.33 8.50 -14.73
N GLU A 395 -8.39 8.23 -15.64
CA GLU A 395 -7.06 7.72 -15.28
C GLU A 395 -6.20 8.84 -14.68
N ILE A 396 -5.45 8.48 -13.65
CA ILE A 396 -4.49 9.37 -13.00
C ILE A 396 -3.14 9.17 -13.68
N GLU A 397 -2.53 10.23 -14.18
CA GLU A 397 -1.18 10.17 -14.73
C GLU A 397 -0.18 9.62 -13.70
N GLU A 398 0.77 8.79 -14.12
CA GLU A 398 1.68 8.05 -13.24
C GLU A 398 0.92 7.18 -12.22
N ALA A 399 -0.11 6.48 -12.67
CA ALA A 399 -0.95 5.64 -11.80
C ALA A 399 -0.11 4.64 -11.00
N GLU A 400 0.95 4.10 -11.61
CA GLU A 400 1.86 3.11 -11.07
C GLU A 400 2.75 3.64 -9.92
N ILE A 401 2.97 4.95 -9.80
CA ILE A 401 3.83 5.53 -8.76
C ILE A 401 3.11 5.57 -7.42
N CYS A 402 3.77 5.12 -6.36
CA CYS A 402 3.22 5.09 -5.02
C CYS A 402 2.85 6.49 -4.50
N CYS A 403 1.77 6.59 -3.73
CA CYS A 403 1.34 7.83 -3.08
C CYS A 403 2.15 8.23 -1.83
N GLY A 404 3.18 7.46 -1.46
CA GLY A 404 4.01 7.72 -0.28
C GLY A 404 3.46 7.18 1.05
N SER A 405 2.30 6.50 1.08
CA SER A 405 1.72 5.97 2.33
C SER A 405 2.55 4.84 2.94
N ALA A 406 2.78 3.76 2.18
CA ALA A 406 3.67 2.63 2.43
C ALA A 406 3.78 2.16 3.91
N GLY A 407 2.72 1.64 4.46
CA GLY A 407 2.71 1.11 5.82
C GLY A 407 2.96 2.18 6.88
N ILE A 408 4.15 2.17 7.51
CA ILE A 408 4.58 3.19 8.46
C ILE A 408 5.59 4.18 7.86
N TYR A 409 5.92 4.04 6.58
CA TYR A 409 6.93 4.87 5.91
C TYR A 409 6.64 6.37 6.07
N ASN A 410 5.40 6.79 5.83
CA ASN A 410 5.00 8.18 5.98
C ASN A 410 5.10 8.73 7.42
N LEU A 411 5.29 7.87 8.42
CA LEU A 411 5.51 8.26 9.81
C LEU A 411 7.01 8.34 10.15
N VAL A 412 7.84 7.52 9.50
CA VAL A 412 9.29 7.46 9.77
C VAL A 412 10.08 8.31 8.79
N GLU A 413 9.63 8.40 7.53
CA GLU A 413 10.20 9.21 6.44
C GLU A 413 9.15 10.22 5.93
N PRO A 414 8.77 11.21 6.74
CA PRO A 414 7.62 12.09 6.44
C PRO A 414 7.86 13.03 5.25
N GLU A 415 9.09 13.48 5.00
CA GLU A 415 9.41 14.41 3.93
C GLU A 415 9.22 13.77 2.55
N PRO A 416 9.90 12.67 2.18
CA PRO A 416 9.70 12.02 0.89
C PRO A 416 8.28 11.48 0.71
N ALA A 417 7.66 11.00 1.79
CA ALA A 417 6.26 10.58 1.75
C ALA A 417 5.32 11.73 1.42
N GLN A 418 5.59 12.94 1.94
CA GLN A 418 4.81 14.13 1.64
C GLN A 418 5.00 14.55 0.17
N GLU A 419 6.22 14.55 -0.33
CA GLU A 419 6.53 14.94 -1.71
C GLU A 419 5.84 14.02 -2.72
N LEU A 420 5.93 12.70 -2.52
CA LEU A 420 5.20 11.71 -3.33
C LEU A 420 3.68 11.91 -3.27
N GLY A 421 3.15 12.15 -2.08
CA GLY A 421 1.74 12.42 -1.89
C GLY A 421 1.27 13.70 -2.59
N ASP A 422 2.07 14.76 -2.54
CA ASP A 422 1.75 16.04 -3.18
C ASP A 422 1.86 15.94 -4.73
N ARG A 423 2.84 15.18 -5.25
CA ARG A 423 2.95 14.84 -6.68
C ARG A 423 1.70 14.10 -7.15
N LYS A 424 1.29 13.03 -6.44
CA LYS A 424 0.09 12.26 -6.78
C LYS A 424 -1.20 13.11 -6.66
N ALA A 425 -1.32 13.96 -5.63
CA ALA A 425 -2.46 14.84 -5.45
C ALA A 425 -2.60 15.86 -6.58
N ALA A 426 -1.48 16.38 -7.12
CA ALA A 426 -1.49 17.28 -8.28
C ALA A 426 -2.08 16.59 -9.52
N LYS A 427 -1.61 15.37 -9.83
CA LYS A 427 -2.10 14.59 -10.96
C LYS A 427 -3.55 14.15 -10.80
N LEU A 428 -3.95 13.81 -9.57
CA LEU A 428 -5.34 13.53 -9.23
C LEU A 428 -6.25 14.74 -9.51
N LEU A 429 -5.87 15.94 -9.07
CA LEU A 429 -6.65 17.16 -9.32
C LEU A 429 -6.72 17.49 -10.81
N ALA A 430 -5.69 17.18 -11.58
CA ALA A 430 -5.68 17.40 -13.04
C ALA A 430 -6.70 16.54 -13.79
N THR A 431 -7.17 15.42 -13.22
CA THR A 431 -8.23 14.59 -13.82
C THR A 431 -9.58 15.31 -13.89
N GLY A 432 -9.83 16.30 -13.05
CA GLY A 432 -11.14 16.96 -12.92
C GLY A 432 -12.26 16.00 -12.46
N ALA A 433 -11.91 14.93 -11.75
CA ALA A 433 -12.88 13.97 -11.24
C ALA A 433 -13.70 14.54 -10.06
N ASP A 434 -14.93 14.05 -9.89
CA ASP A 434 -15.81 14.40 -8.78
C ASP A 434 -15.49 13.60 -7.51
N LEU A 435 -14.92 12.41 -7.69
CA LEU A 435 -14.62 11.45 -6.62
C LEU A 435 -13.31 10.73 -6.88
N LEU A 436 -12.51 10.53 -5.83
CA LEU A 436 -11.40 9.56 -5.83
C LEU A 436 -11.88 8.22 -5.26
N ALA A 437 -11.67 7.13 -5.98
CA ALA A 437 -11.85 5.77 -5.48
C ALA A 437 -10.49 5.06 -5.32
N THR A 438 -10.32 4.27 -4.25
CA THR A 438 -9.14 3.41 -4.06
C THR A 438 -9.47 2.23 -3.15
N ALA A 439 -8.67 1.17 -3.20
CA ALA A 439 -8.85 -0.06 -2.41
C ALA A 439 -7.89 -0.15 -1.21
N ASN A 440 -7.45 0.98 -0.65
CA ASN A 440 -6.51 0.94 0.49
C ASN A 440 -6.69 2.12 1.46
N PRO A 441 -6.91 1.86 2.77
CA PRO A 441 -7.11 2.91 3.76
C PRO A 441 -5.89 3.82 3.95
N GLY A 442 -4.67 3.29 3.80
CA GLY A 442 -3.44 4.08 3.87
C GLY A 442 -3.35 5.13 2.76
N CYS A 443 -3.75 4.78 1.54
CA CYS A 443 -3.81 5.71 0.41
C CYS A 443 -4.86 6.80 0.63
N LEU A 444 -6.05 6.45 1.17
CA LEU A 444 -7.08 7.43 1.53
C LEU A 444 -6.56 8.47 2.52
N LEU A 445 -5.84 8.04 3.57
CA LEU A 445 -5.27 8.95 4.57
C LEU A 445 -4.21 9.87 3.97
N GLN A 446 -3.30 9.30 3.19
CA GLN A 446 -2.17 10.03 2.59
C GLN A 446 -2.66 11.08 1.59
N LEU A 447 -3.51 10.69 0.65
CA LEU A 447 -4.02 11.60 -0.38
C LEU A 447 -4.91 12.70 0.21
N ARG A 448 -5.73 12.39 1.23
CA ARG A 448 -6.48 13.40 1.94
C ARG A 448 -5.57 14.45 2.59
N ALA A 449 -4.50 14.01 3.25
CA ALA A 449 -3.53 14.94 3.85
C ALA A 449 -2.82 15.78 2.79
N SER A 450 -2.50 15.21 1.63
CA SER A 450 -1.86 15.89 0.51
C SER A 450 -2.79 16.93 -0.15
N LEU A 451 -4.04 16.57 -0.40
CA LEU A 451 -5.06 17.50 -0.92
C LEU A 451 -5.28 18.67 0.05
N ALA A 452 -5.38 18.39 1.35
CA ALA A 452 -5.55 19.44 2.37
C ALA A 452 -4.37 20.44 2.41
N ARG A 453 -3.11 19.98 2.19
CA ARG A 453 -1.95 20.87 2.07
C ARG A 453 -2.03 21.80 0.87
N ARG A 454 -2.65 21.35 -0.20
CA ARG A 454 -2.90 22.13 -1.43
C ARG A 454 -4.14 23.03 -1.34
N GLY A 455 -4.83 23.03 -0.18
CA GLY A 455 -6.09 23.78 -0.03
C GLY A 455 -7.25 23.19 -0.85
N ALA A 456 -7.08 21.98 -1.41
CA ALA A 456 -8.08 21.32 -2.23
C ALA A 456 -8.90 20.33 -1.40
N ARG A 457 -10.17 20.14 -1.82
CA ARG A 457 -11.07 19.12 -1.28
C ARG A 457 -11.60 18.31 -2.45
N LEU A 458 -11.39 17.00 -2.37
CA LEU A 458 -12.00 16.04 -3.29
C LEU A 458 -12.61 14.95 -2.44
N PRO A 459 -13.88 14.61 -2.61
CA PRO A 459 -14.51 13.46 -1.99
C PRO A 459 -13.71 12.18 -2.30
N MET A 460 -13.62 11.30 -1.32
CA MET A 460 -12.85 10.06 -1.45
C MET A 460 -13.63 8.90 -0.85
N ALA A 461 -13.71 7.81 -1.58
CA ALA A 461 -14.38 6.60 -1.15
C ALA A 461 -13.51 5.35 -1.40
N HIS A 462 -13.79 4.31 -0.66
CA HIS A 462 -13.30 2.99 -1.00
C HIS A 462 -14.15 2.41 -2.14
N VAL A 463 -13.55 1.58 -3.02
CA VAL A 463 -14.30 0.90 -4.11
C VAL A 463 -15.57 0.22 -3.58
N ALA A 464 -15.49 -0.45 -2.43
CA ALA A 464 -16.66 -1.07 -1.79
C ALA A 464 -17.79 -0.09 -1.46
N GLU A 465 -17.47 1.17 -1.11
CA GLU A 465 -18.48 2.19 -0.79
C GLU A 465 -19.19 2.68 -2.06
N VAL A 466 -18.44 2.79 -3.16
CA VAL A 466 -19.02 3.18 -4.48
C VAL A 466 -19.96 2.07 -4.98
N LEU A 467 -19.53 0.81 -4.91
CA LEU A 467 -20.35 -0.34 -5.27
C LEU A 467 -21.60 -0.46 -4.40
N ASP A 468 -21.45 -0.31 -3.07
CA ASP A 468 -22.58 -0.34 -2.12
C ASP A 468 -23.59 0.77 -2.39
N ALA A 469 -23.12 1.98 -2.72
CA ALA A 469 -24.00 3.09 -3.09
C ALA A 469 -24.82 2.80 -4.35
N SER A 470 -24.16 2.25 -5.39
CA SER A 470 -24.83 1.84 -6.63
C SER A 470 -25.85 0.71 -6.39
N ILE A 471 -25.46 -0.37 -5.72
CA ILE A 471 -26.35 -1.51 -5.44
C ILE A 471 -27.59 -1.07 -4.67
N ARG A 472 -27.44 -0.13 -3.74
CA ARG A 472 -28.53 0.38 -2.89
C ARG A 472 -29.33 1.52 -3.50
N GLY A 473 -28.98 1.98 -4.69
CA GLY A 473 -29.62 3.13 -5.34
C GLY A 473 -29.47 4.43 -4.55
N LEU A 474 -28.33 4.62 -3.87
CA LEU A 474 -28.09 5.85 -3.11
C LEU A 474 -27.67 6.99 -4.04
N ALA A 475 -28.02 8.22 -3.67
CA ALA A 475 -27.58 9.40 -4.38
C ALA A 475 -26.07 9.66 -4.15
N VAL A 476 -25.45 10.44 -5.03
CA VAL A 476 -23.99 10.73 -5.01
C VAL A 476 -23.51 11.46 -3.75
N ASP A 477 -24.41 12.19 -3.07
CA ASP A 477 -24.15 12.85 -1.79
C ASP A 477 -23.82 11.86 -0.65
N ALA A 478 -24.30 10.62 -0.74
CA ALA A 478 -23.91 9.54 0.17
C ALA A 478 -22.40 9.24 0.12
N LEU A 479 -21.73 9.58 -0.99
CA LEU A 479 -20.27 9.50 -1.18
C LEU A 479 -19.56 10.83 -0.87
N GLY A 480 -20.27 11.82 -0.35
CA GLY A 480 -19.74 13.15 -0.02
C GLY A 480 -19.56 14.08 -1.22
N VAL A 481 -20.13 13.73 -2.37
CA VAL A 481 -20.10 14.57 -3.58
C VAL A 481 -21.25 15.57 -3.53
N GLU A 482 -20.93 16.87 -3.43
CA GLU A 482 -21.93 17.95 -3.43
C GLU A 482 -22.36 18.24 -4.87
N ARG A 483 -23.68 18.23 -5.14
CA ARG A 483 -24.21 18.68 -6.44
C ARG A 483 -24.30 20.21 -6.47
N PRO A 484 -23.89 20.87 -7.55
CA PRO A 484 -24.17 22.29 -7.74
C PRO A 484 -25.69 22.50 -7.66
N GLY A 485 -26.18 23.28 -6.66
CA GLY A 485 -27.57 23.60 -6.48
C GLY A 485 -28.34 22.80 -5.41
N ALA A 486 -27.75 21.82 -4.77
CA ALA A 486 -28.37 21.18 -3.60
C ALA A 486 -28.20 22.09 -2.37
N VAL A 487 -29.33 22.66 -1.88
CA VAL A 487 -29.37 23.40 -0.62
C VAL A 487 -29.07 22.42 0.51
N ALA A 488 -27.93 22.58 1.19
CA ALA A 488 -27.57 21.76 2.34
C ALA A 488 -28.71 21.86 3.41
N PRO A 489 -29.16 20.72 3.95
CA PRO A 489 -30.09 20.79 5.08
C PRO A 489 -29.36 21.49 6.24
N ARG A 490 -29.96 22.57 6.74
CA ARG A 490 -29.47 23.31 7.92
C ARG A 490 -29.44 22.35 9.11
N ARG A 491 -28.21 22.08 9.62
CA ARG A 491 -28.01 21.35 10.89
C ARG A 491 -28.16 22.27 12.08
#